data_236954959861f83ab85b128f270a770f
#
_entry.id   236954959861f83ab85b128f270a770f
#
_cell.length_a   1.000
_cell.length_b   1.000
_cell.length_c   1.000
_cell.angle_alpha   90.00
_cell.angle_beta   90.00
_cell.angle_gamma   90.00
#
_symmetry.space_group_name_H-M   'P 1'
#
loop_
_entity.id
_entity.type
_entity.pdbx_description
1 polymer ?
#
loop_
_entity_poly.entity_id
_entity_poly.type
_entity_poly.pdbx_seq_one_letter_code
_entity_poly.pdbx_strand_id
1 'polypeptide(L)'
;MSDPILDLDACALTAALKRGDLTCNEVVGFYLQRLERLNPQLRAVITVNPQAMQDAARLDEVPEEQRGPLHGVPMLIKDNIDVAGLPTTAGSALMKDHVPAKDAPVVERLRAAGAVILGKANMTEWANFMTLGMRNGYSSLGGATINPWGDDLDTGGSSSGSGVGVAARLCVAAIGTETSGSIVSPAHQNGVIGLKPTLGLVPRTGIIPISHSQDTAGPITRTVRDAALIMSVIAGPDGDDAVTRERPVPSFTLRPEQLKGATIGIVTDEPSVTDTESQAIRQVRDALTQGGATVKDVTFPSRADVKGLGWSLEVLLYEFKGDLNAYLKNVENGPRSLAAVIAANDERADECLLYGQALLHAAEGTRGNATEQAYFRARERDLRASRHEGFDPLFAEGLDVLIFPGIRGYKRAAQAGYPSLALPTYPGGHPSGSLMVAPAYADGHLLNYASHLNRLLGGVRFPSL
;
A
#
# COMPACT_ATOMS: atom_id res chain seq x y z
N MET A 1 -1.83 27.69 -15.19
CA MET A 1 -3.09 27.37 -14.50
C MET A 1 -3.14 25.85 -14.40
N SER A 2 -3.37 25.27 -13.22
CA SER A 2 -3.59 23.83 -13.07
C SER A 2 -4.87 23.44 -13.82
N ASP A 3 -4.86 22.29 -14.49
CA ASP A 3 -6.05 21.74 -15.12
C ASP A 3 -7.07 21.37 -14.00
N PRO A 4 -8.34 21.78 -14.10
CA PRO A 4 -9.35 21.53 -13.07
C PRO A 4 -9.51 20.04 -12.69
N ILE A 5 -9.27 19.12 -13.64
CA ILE A 5 -9.36 17.68 -13.41
C ILE A 5 -8.30 17.22 -12.38
N LEU A 6 -7.11 17.82 -12.36
CA LEU A 6 -6.05 17.46 -11.43
C LEU A 6 -6.40 17.72 -9.96
N ASP A 7 -7.25 18.69 -9.68
CA ASP A 7 -7.58 19.10 -8.31
C ASP A 7 -8.74 18.28 -7.73
N LEU A 8 -9.41 17.44 -8.56
CA LEU A 8 -10.49 16.58 -8.12
C LEU A 8 -9.93 15.30 -7.46
N ASP A 9 -10.29 15.02 -6.21
CA ASP A 9 -10.16 13.72 -5.59
C ASP A 9 -11.22 12.73 -6.13
N ALA A 10 -11.18 11.45 -5.74
CA ALA A 10 -12.13 10.45 -6.25
C ALA A 10 -13.59 10.81 -5.98
N CYS A 11 -13.89 11.33 -4.79
CA CYS A 11 -15.24 11.73 -4.41
C CYS A 11 -15.73 12.96 -5.21
N ALA A 12 -14.87 13.97 -5.39
CA ALA A 12 -15.21 15.17 -6.17
C ALA A 12 -15.35 14.84 -7.65
N LEU A 13 -14.48 13.98 -8.18
CA LEU A 13 -14.53 13.50 -9.57
C LEU A 13 -15.83 12.75 -9.86
N THR A 14 -16.18 11.77 -9.01
CA THR A 14 -17.44 11.00 -9.15
C THR A 14 -18.66 11.93 -9.11
N ALA A 15 -18.64 12.94 -8.23
CA ALA A 15 -19.71 13.94 -8.18
C ALA A 15 -19.78 14.80 -9.45
N ALA A 16 -18.65 15.19 -10.06
CA ALA A 16 -18.62 15.95 -11.32
C ALA A 16 -19.15 15.10 -12.49
N LEU A 17 -18.73 13.83 -12.58
CA LEU A 17 -19.23 12.88 -13.57
C LEU A 17 -20.74 12.63 -13.43
N LYS A 18 -21.23 12.57 -12.21
CA LYS A 18 -22.67 12.41 -11.93
C LYS A 18 -23.48 13.61 -12.41
N ARG A 19 -22.98 14.85 -12.23
CA ARG A 19 -23.64 16.07 -12.71
C ARG A 19 -23.54 16.27 -14.22
N GLY A 20 -22.70 15.47 -14.92
CA GLY A 20 -22.43 15.65 -16.34
C GLY A 20 -21.47 16.83 -16.64
N ASP A 21 -20.74 17.32 -15.63
CA ASP A 21 -19.72 18.36 -15.80
C ASP A 21 -18.50 17.83 -16.59
N LEU A 22 -18.26 16.52 -16.52
CA LEU A 22 -17.19 15.77 -17.19
C LEU A 22 -17.74 14.43 -17.69
N THR A 23 -17.06 13.84 -18.68
CA THR A 23 -17.26 12.45 -19.12
C THR A 23 -16.10 11.57 -18.67
N CYS A 24 -16.33 10.27 -18.57
CA CYS A 24 -15.27 9.30 -18.26
C CYS A 24 -14.17 9.33 -19.35
N ASN A 25 -14.55 9.49 -20.61
CA ASN A 25 -13.62 9.63 -21.73
C ASN A 25 -12.69 10.84 -21.57
N GLU A 26 -13.21 12.02 -21.21
CA GLU A 26 -12.39 13.22 -20.97
C GLU A 26 -11.41 13.00 -19.83
N VAL A 27 -11.87 12.44 -18.71
CA VAL A 27 -11.05 12.19 -17.53
C VAL A 27 -9.96 11.17 -17.82
N VAL A 28 -10.29 10.00 -18.38
CA VAL A 28 -9.32 8.93 -18.67
C VAL A 28 -8.34 9.38 -19.75
N GLY A 29 -8.82 10.05 -20.80
CA GLY A 29 -7.97 10.64 -21.85
C GLY A 29 -6.96 11.62 -21.28
N PHE A 30 -7.36 12.49 -20.36
CA PHE A 30 -6.47 13.40 -19.67
C PHE A 30 -5.36 12.68 -18.88
N TYR A 31 -5.72 11.64 -18.10
CA TYR A 31 -4.73 10.89 -17.32
C TYR A 31 -3.79 10.07 -18.20
N LEU A 32 -4.26 9.50 -19.31
CA LEU A 32 -3.41 8.79 -20.28
C LEU A 32 -2.40 9.72 -20.95
N GLN A 33 -2.81 10.92 -21.38
CA GLN A 33 -1.89 11.94 -21.90
C GLN A 33 -0.85 12.36 -20.86
N ARG A 34 -1.26 12.48 -19.60
CA ARG A 34 -0.34 12.80 -18.51
C ARG A 34 0.65 11.66 -18.24
N LEU A 35 0.20 10.41 -18.30
CA LEU A 35 1.07 9.23 -18.25
C LEU A 35 2.08 9.24 -19.38
N GLU A 36 1.66 9.45 -20.62
CA GLU A 36 2.55 9.52 -21.79
C GLU A 36 3.64 10.59 -21.61
N ARG A 37 3.29 11.74 -21.06
CA ARG A 37 4.23 12.84 -20.86
C ARG A 37 5.22 12.61 -19.72
N LEU A 38 4.78 12.11 -18.57
CA LEU A 38 5.60 12.09 -17.33
C LEU A 38 6.17 10.72 -16.99
N ASN A 39 5.53 9.62 -17.41
CA ASN A 39 5.99 8.29 -17.04
C ASN A 39 7.38 7.92 -17.59
N PRO A 40 7.83 8.39 -18.78
CA PRO A 40 9.20 8.12 -19.24
C PRO A 40 10.29 8.59 -18.26
N GLN A 41 10.04 9.66 -17.50
CA GLN A 41 10.95 10.17 -16.49
C GLN A 41 10.73 9.48 -15.14
N LEU A 42 9.47 9.31 -14.71
CA LEU A 42 9.12 8.82 -13.39
C LEU A 42 9.17 7.28 -13.28
N ARG A 43 8.94 6.57 -14.37
CA ARG A 43 8.88 5.09 -14.43
C ARG A 43 7.96 4.49 -13.34
N ALA A 44 6.85 5.18 -13.09
CA ALA A 44 5.87 4.79 -12.10
C ALA A 44 4.90 3.70 -12.60
N VAL A 45 4.71 3.62 -13.92
CA VAL A 45 3.80 2.67 -14.57
C VAL A 45 4.61 1.77 -15.49
N ILE A 46 4.52 0.45 -15.26
CA ILE A 46 5.25 -0.57 -16.02
C ILE A 46 4.46 -1.03 -17.25
N THR A 47 3.13 -1.07 -17.14
CA THR A 47 2.22 -1.44 -18.23
C THR A 47 1.02 -0.51 -18.24
N VAL A 48 0.77 0.18 -19.34
CA VAL A 48 -0.45 0.97 -19.55
C VAL A 48 -1.54 0.06 -20.12
N ASN A 49 -2.77 0.20 -19.60
CA ASN A 49 -3.92 -0.57 -20.09
C ASN A 49 -4.38 -0.06 -21.45
N PRO A 50 -4.24 -0.85 -22.54
CA PRO A 50 -4.67 -0.43 -23.86
C PRO A 50 -6.19 -0.33 -24.01
N GLN A 51 -6.97 -0.91 -23.09
CA GLN A 51 -8.42 -0.89 -23.08
C GLN A 51 -9.01 0.29 -22.25
N ALA A 52 -8.18 1.10 -21.58
CA ALA A 52 -8.67 2.12 -20.63
C ALA A 52 -9.65 3.12 -21.27
N MET A 53 -9.42 3.55 -22.52
CA MET A 53 -10.36 4.44 -23.23
C MET A 53 -11.67 3.74 -23.59
N GLN A 54 -11.61 2.45 -23.95
CA GLN A 54 -12.81 1.66 -24.26
C GLN A 54 -13.62 1.41 -22.97
N ASP A 55 -12.94 1.18 -21.83
CA ASP A 55 -13.59 1.04 -20.53
C ASP A 55 -14.30 2.35 -20.15
N ALA A 56 -13.65 3.50 -20.36
CA ALA A 56 -14.23 4.81 -20.12
C ALA A 56 -15.47 5.06 -21.01
N ALA A 57 -15.39 4.74 -22.29
CA ALA A 57 -16.53 4.90 -23.21
C ALA A 57 -17.74 4.06 -22.78
N ARG A 58 -17.52 2.81 -22.33
CA ARG A 58 -18.59 1.97 -21.77
C ARG A 58 -19.21 2.55 -20.51
N LEU A 59 -18.42 3.18 -19.65
CA LEU A 59 -18.92 3.81 -18.45
C LEU A 59 -19.75 5.07 -18.74
N ASP A 60 -19.43 5.82 -19.79
CA ASP A 60 -20.23 6.98 -20.20
C ASP A 60 -21.66 6.58 -20.64
N GLU A 61 -21.85 5.34 -21.12
CA GLU A 61 -23.15 4.79 -21.48
C GLU A 61 -23.97 4.26 -20.28
N VAL A 62 -23.37 4.14 -19.07
CA VAL A 62 -24.04 3.63 -17.89
C VAL A 62 -25.03 4.64 -17.34
N PRO A 63 -26.32 4.29 -17.19
CA PRO A 63 -27.35 5.16 -16.58
C PRO A 63 -26.96 5.60 -15.17
N GLU A 64 -27.34 6.82 -14.79
CA GLU A 64 -26.94 7.43 -13.51
C GLU A 64 -27.26 6.54 -12.30
N GLU A 65 -28.43 5.91 -12.29
CA GLU A 65 -28.90 5.04 -11.22
C GLU A 65 -28.11 3.74 -11.05
N GLN A 66 -27.30 3.36 -12.06
CA GLN A 66 -26.44 2.17 -12.06
C GLN A 66 -24.96 2.51 -11.81
N ARG A 67 -24.64 3.80 -11.72
CA ARG A 67 -23.26 4.23 -11.50
C ARG A 67 -22.77 3.92 -10.11
N GLY A 68 -21.69 3.14 -10.03
CA GLY A 68 -21.05 2.77 -8.77
C GLY A 68 -20.31 3.92 -8.09
N PRO A 69 -19.85 3.73 -6.85
CA PRO A 69 -19.20 4.78 -6.06
C PRO A 69 -17.84 5.24 -6.59
N LEU A 70 -17.21 4.47 -7.48
CA LEU A 70 -15.94 4.80 -8.14
C LEU A 70 -16.11 5.05 -9.64
N HIS A 71 -17.33 5.36 -10.10
CA HIS A 71 -17.65 5.54 -11.52
C HIS A 71 -16.72 6.54 -12.20
N GLY A 72 -15.98 6.07 -13.20
CA GLY A 72 -15.04 6.85 -13.99
C GLY A 72 -13.72 7.22 -13.28
N VAL A 73 -13.46 6.72 -12.06
CA VAL A 73 -12.23 7.02 -11.31
C VAL A 73 -11.03 6.27 -11.90
N PRO A 74 -10.00 6.98 -12.41
CA PRO A 74 -8.80 6.36 -12.98
C PRO A 74 -7.84 5.88 -11.88
N MET A 75 -7.51 4.59 -11.90
CA MET A 75 -6.69 3.94 -10.87
C MET A 75 -5.49 3.19 -11.44
N LEU A 76 -4.41 3.12 -10.67
CA LEU A 76 -3.27 2.23 -10.91
C LEU A 76 -3.31 1.04 -9.95
N ILE A 77 -2.92 -0.12 -10.46
CA ILE A 77 -2.86 -1.37 -9.70
C ILE A 77 -1.40 -1.84 -9.62
N LYS A 78 -0.89 -2.08 -8.42
CA LYS A 78 0.48 -2.58 -8.23
C LYS A 78 0.72 -3.85 -9.03
N ASP A 79 1.90 -4.00 -9.59
CA ASP A 79 2.21 -5.05 -10.57
C ASP A 79 2.32 -6.47 -10.02
N ASN A 80 2.08 -6.68 -8.74
CA ASN A 80 1.89 -8.01 -8.16
C ASN A 80 0.42 -8.41 -7.94
N ILE A 81 -0.54 -7.61 -8.40
CA ILE A 81 -1.98 -7.87 -8.31
C ILE A 81 -2.50 -8.24 -9.70
N ASP A 82 -3.21 -9.34 -9.82
CA ASP A 82 -3.77 -9.82 -11.08
C ASP A 82 -4.83 -8.87 -11.63
N VAL A 83 -4.62 -8.47 -12.89
CA VAL A 83 -5.58 -7.74 -13.70
C VAL A 83 -5.77 -8.52 -15.00
N ALA A 84 -6.95 -9.02 -15.24
CA ALA A 84 -7.26 -9.81 -16.44
C ALA A 84 -6.86 -9.04 -17.72
N GLY A 85 -6.10 -9.71 -18.57
CA GLY A 85 -5.64 -9.14 -19.85
C GLY A 85 -4.44 -8.20 -19.75
N LEU A 86 -3.87 -7.95 -18.56
CA LEU A 86 -2.62 -7.21 -18.38
C LEU A 86 -1.56 -8.10 -17.72
N PRO A 87 -0.26 -7.97 -18.09
CA PRO A 87 0.79 -8.69 -17.42
C PRO A 87 0.82 -8.43 -15.91
N THR A 88 1.05 -9.47 -15.11
CA THR A 88 1.30 -9.41 -13.66
C THR A 88 2.68 -9.98 -13.41
N THR A 89 3.66 -9.10 -13.14
CA THR A 89 5.07 -9.50 -13.26
C THR A 89 5.85 -9.44 -11.95
N ALA A 90 5.29 -8.88 -10.89
CA ALA A 90 6.05 -8.52 -9.68
C ALA A 90 7.30 -7.67 -9.99
N GLY A 91 7.30 -6.93 -11.09
CA GLY A 91 8.44 -6.15 -11.60
C GLY A 91 9.53 -7.00 -12.27
N SER A 92 9.38 -8.33 -12.34
CA SER A 92 10.42 -9.22 -12.86
C SER A 92 10.32 -9.42 -14.37
N ALA A 93 11.46 -9.28 -15.05
CA ALA A 93 11.59 -9.59 -16.48
C ALA A 93 11.27 -11.06 -16.81
N LEU A 94 11.35 -11.97 -15.82
CA LEU A 94 10.99 -13.38 -15.99
C LEU A 94 9.48 -13.59 -16.17
N MET A 95 8.67 -12.66 -15.64
CA MET A 95 7.21 -12.78 -15.62
C MET A 95 6.52 -11.90 -16.67
N LYS A 96 7.29 -11.25 -17.55
CA LYS A 96 6.76 -10.25 -18.53
C LYS A 96 5.60 -10.75 -19.40
N ASP A 97 5.56 -12.06 -19.66
CA ASP A 97 4.58 -12.71 -20.54
C ASP A 97 3.45 -13.42 -19.75
N HIS A 98 3.45 -13.31 -18.41
CA HIS A 98 2.39 -13.85 -17.57
C HIS A 98 1.19 -12.89 -17.53
N VAL A 99 0.11 -13.27 -18.23
CA VAL A 99 -1.15 -12.52 -18.29
C VAL A 99 -2.25 -13.35 -17.62
N PRO A 100 -2.74 -12.94 -16.45
CA PRO A 100 -3.79 -13.67 -15.74
C PRO A 100 -5.12 -13.62 -16.53
N ALA A 101 -5.85 -14.74 -16.51
CA ALA A 101 -7.15 -14.84 -17.16
C ALA A 101 -8.31 -14.18 -16.38
N LYS A 102 -8.09 -13.91 -15.08
CA LYS A 102 -9.08 -13.34 -14.15
C LYS A 102 -8.49 -12.17 -13.38
N ASP A 103 -9.34 -11.22 -13.04
CA ASP A 103 -9.01 -10.20 -12.06
C ASP A 103 -8.85 -10.83 -10.65
N ALA A 104 -7.93 -10.30 -9.85
CA ALA A 104 -7.97 -10.51 -8.41
C ALA A 104 -9.29 -9.94 -7.83
N PRO A 105 -9.89 -10.51 -6.77
CA PRO A 105 -11.16 -10.01 -6.20
C PRO A 105 -11.14 -8.52 -5.84
N VAL A 106 -9.98 -7.97 -5.44
CA VAL A 106 -9.82 -6.55 -5.20
C VAL A 106 -10.03 -5.72 -6.49
N VAL A 107 -9.55 -6.19 -7.63
CA VAL A 107 -9.70 -5.52 -8.94
C VAL A 107 -11.12 -5.70 -9.47
N GLU A 108 -11.67 -6.90 -9.34
CA GLU A 108 -13.07 -7.19 -9.71
C GLU A 108 -14.05 -6.24 -9.01
N ARG A 109 -13.88 -6.04 -7.69
CA ARG A 109 -14.70 -5.10 -6.91
C ARG A 109 -14.52 -3.64 -7.34
N LEU A 110 -13.29 -3.23 -7.65
CA LEU A 110 -13.03 -1.87 -8.16
C LEU A 110 -13.72 -1.63 -9.51
N ARG A 111 -13.63 -2.60 -10.45
CA ARG A 111 -14.31 -2.51 -11.74
C ARG A 111 -15.83 -2.52 -11.58
N ALA A 112 -16.37 -3.37 -10.71
CA ALA A 112 -17.81 -3.41 -10.41
C ALA A 112 -18.30 -2.10 -9.79
N ALA A 113 -17.45 -1.37 -9.05
CA ALA A 113 -17.72 -0.04 -8.53
C ALA A 113 -17.56 1.08 -9.58
N GLY A 114 -17.14 0.76 -10.81
CA GLY A 114 -16.98 1.68 -11.93
C GLY A 114 -15.59 2.32 -12.06
N ALA A 115 -14.56 1.81 -11.37
CA ALA A 115 -13.20 2.31 -11.55
C ALA A 115 -12.63 1.92 -12.92
N VAL A 116 -11.82 2.81 -13.52
CA VAL A 116 -11.06 2.55 -14.74
C VAL A 116 -9.61 2.22 -14.38
N ILE A 117 -9.15 1.02 -14.73
CA ILE A 117 -7.76 0.63 -14.50
C ILE A 117 -6.90 1.21 -15.62
N LEU A 118 -6.04 2.18 -15.28
CA LEU A 118 -5.12 2.83 -16.23
C LEU A 118 -3.92 1.95 -16.57
N GLY A 119 -3.53 1.04 -15.66
CA GLY A 119 -2.36 0.18 -15.87
C GLY A 119 -1.81 -0.41 -14.59
N LYS A 120 -0.63 -1.06 -14.74
CA LYS A 120 0.12 -1.70 -13.68
C LYS A 120 1.23 -0.77 -13.19
N ALA A 121 1.22 -0.48 -11.88
CA ALA A 121 2.21 0.37 -11.24
C ALA A 121 3.52 -0.40 -11.01
N ASN A 122 4.66 0.21 -11.37
CA ASN A 122 5.98 -0.35 -11.08
C ASN A 122 6.18 -0.55 -9.57
N MET A 123 7.09 -1.43 -9.21
CA MET A 123 7.32 -1.83 -7.83
C MET A 123 8.76 -2.25 -7.61
N THR A 124 9.20 -2.32 -6.36
CA THR A 124 10.45 -3.01 -6.06
C THR A 124 10.26 -4.50 -6.35
N GLU A 125 11.13 -5.08 -7.17
CA GLU A 125 11.01 -6.43 -7.70
C GLU A 125 10.76 -7.48 -6.60
N TRP A 126 9.85 -8.44 -6.87
CA TRP A 126 9.38 -9.45 -5.91
C TRP A 126 8.96 -8.84 -4.56
N ALA A 127 8.32 -7.66 -4.60
CA ALA A 127 7.87 -6.91 -3.44
C ALA A 127 8.98 -6.59 -2.42
N ASN A 128 10.22 -6.39 -2.90
CA ASN A 128 11.44 -6.15 -2.11
C ASN A 128 11.89 -7.39 -1.30
N PHE A 129 11.50 -8.60 -1.74
CA PHE A 129 11.88 -9.86 -1.09
C PHE A 129 12.86 -10.70 -1.92
N MET A 130 13.57 -10.08 -2.86
CA MET A 130 14.58 -10.73 -3.70
C MET A 130 15.94 -10.80 -3.00
N THR A 131 16.37 -9.69 -2.40
CA THR A 131 17.66 -9.55 -1.73
C THR A 131 17.65 -8.42 -0.71
N LEU A 132 18.67 -8.35 0.13
CA LEU A 132 18.90 -7.21 1.02
C LEU A 132 19.59 -6.06 0.29
N GLY A 133 19.25 -4.81 0.62
CA GLY A 133 19.93 -3.63 0.09
C GLY A 133 19.55 -3.25 -1.35
N MET A 134 18.55 -3.89 -1.94
CA MET A 134 18.03 -3.46 -3.24
C MET A 134 17.40 -2.07 -3.12
N ARG A 135 17.66 -1.21 -4.11
CA ARG A 135 17.05 0.13 -4.18
C ARG A 135 15.53 0.02 -4.26
N ASN A 136 14.82 0.76 -3.41
CA ASN A 136 13.37 0.88 -3.51
C ASN A 136 12.95 1.38 -4.89
N GLY A 137 11.89 0.80 -5.43
CA GLY A 137 11.36 1.14 -6.75
C GLY A 137 12.14 0.60 -7.93
N TYR A 138 13.19 -0.20 -7.72
CA TYR A 138 13.89 -0.87 -8.81
C TYR A 138 13.23 -2.21 -9.15
N SER A 139 13.08 -2.45 -10.44
CA SER A 139 12.69 -3.75 -11.00
C SER A 139 13.45 -4.02 -12.31
N SER A 140 13.76 -5.29 -12.58
CA SER A 140 14.46 -5.68 -13.82
C SER A 140 13.63 -5.38 -15.07
N LEU A 141 12.30 -5.40 -14.98
CA LEU A 141 11.42 -5.08 -16.10
C LEU A 141 11.16 -3.59 -16.27
N GLY A 142 10.91 -2.85 -15.18
CA GLY A 142 10.49 -1.43 -15.22
C GLY A 142 11.60 -0.42 -14.96
N GLY A 143 12.80 -0.88 -14.57
CA GLY A 143 13.87 0.00 -14.11
C GLY A 143 13.56 0.66 -12.77
N ALA A 144 14.29 1.72 -12.43
CA ALA A 144 14.13 2.45 -11.17
C ALA A 144 13.03 3.52 -11.29
N THR A 145 11.99 3.42 -10.46
CA THR A 145 11.01 4.48 -10.26
C THR A 145 11.69 5.70 -9.63
N ILE A 146 11.32 6.89 -10.03
CA ILE A 146 11.89 8.16 -9.57
C ILE A 146 10.88 8.91 -8.69
N ASN A 147 11.36 9.45 -7.57
CA ASN A 147 10.54 10.24 -6.65
C ASN A 147 10.21 11.61 -7.28
N PRO A 148 8.93 12.02 -7.38
CA PRO A 148 8.56 13.27 -8.04
C PRO A 148 8.92 14.53 -7.24
N TRP A 149 9.40 14.39 -6.00
CA TRP A 149 9.89 15.49 -5.18
C TRP A 149 11.40 15.76 -5.35
N GLY A 150 12.14 14.82 -5.97
CA GLY A 150 13.58 14.93 -6.25
C GLY A 150 14.15 13.58 -6.67
N ASP A 151 15.03 13.59 -7.64
CA ASP A 151 15.58 12.38 -8.29
C ASP A 151 16.49 11.56 -7.35
N ASP A 152 17.06 12.19 -6.34
CA ASP A 152 17.90 11.61 -5.29
C ASP A 152 17.12 11.11 -4.08
N LEU A 153 15.81 11.38 -4.02
CA LEU A 153 14.97 10.95 -2.90
C LEU A 153 14.53 9.50 -3.06
N ASP A 154 14.41 8.81 -1.92
CA ASP A 154 13.86 7.47 -1.88
C ASP A 154 12.38 7.49 -2.27
N THR A 155 11.95 6.57 -3.12
CA THR A 155 10.53 6.39 -3.48
C THR A 155 9.75 5.63 -2.42
N GLY A 156 10.43 5.04 -1.44
CA GLY A 156 9.85 3.97 -0.63
C GLY A 156 9.51 2.74 -1.48
N GLY A 157 9.18 1.67 -0.83
CA GLY A 157 8.86 0.41 -1.50
C GLY A 157 8.11 -0.55 -0.56
N SER A 158 7.58 -1.58 -1.17
CA SER A 158 7.68 -2.02 -2.57
C SER A 158 6.61 -1.43 -3.52
N SER A 159 5.54 -0.74 -3.06
CA SER A 159 4.52 -0.12 -3.93
C SER A 159 4.97 1.25 -4.45
N SER A 160 6.20 1.35 -4.98
CA SER A 160 6.85 2.61 -5.36
C SER A 160 6.10 3.34 -6.46
N GLY A 161 5.75 2.64 -7.55
CA GLY A 161 4.99 3.22 -8.65
C GLY A 161 3.58 3.65 -8.25
N SER A 162 2.94 2.94 -7.29
CA SER A 162 1.65 3.35 -6.73
C SER A 162 1.77 4.67 -5.96
N GLY A 163 2.80 4.82 -5.09
CA GLY A 163 3.06 6.05 -4.34
C GLY A 163 3.40 7.22 -5.25
N VAL A 164 4.37 7.03 -6.17
CA VAL A 164 4.79 8.03 -7.15
C VAL A 164 3.63 8.41 -8.09
N GLY A 165 2.86 7.43 -8.57
CA GLY A 165 1.73 7.65 -9.45
C GLY A 165 0.67 8.58 -8.85
N VAL A 166 0.36 8.40 -7.57
CA VAL A 166 -0.58 9.28 -6.84
C VAL A 166 0.03 10.66 -6.57
N ALA A 167 1.28 10.74 -6.10
CA ALA A 167 1.96 12.00 -5.81
C ALA A 167 2.18 12.86 -7.07
N ALA A 168 2.56 12.23 -8.19
CA ALA A 168 2.72 12.90 -9.48
C ALA A 168 1.37 13.15 -10.20
N ARG A 169 0.24 12.74 -9.59
CA ARG A 169 -1.10 12.83 -10.16
C ARG A 169 -1.21 12.17 -11.54
N LEU A 170 -0.59 10.96 -11.69
CA LEU A 170 -0.74 10.10 -12.87
C LEU A 170 -2.01 9.25 -12.81
N CYS A 171 -2.65 9.22 -11.66
CA CYS A 171 -3.94 8.59 -11.39
C CYS A 171 -4.64 9.36 -10.26
N VAL A 172 -5.89 9.05 -10.00
CA VAL A 172 -6.62 9.60 -8.85
C VAL A 172 -6.25 8.84 -7.58
N ALA A 173 -6.15 7.52 -7.67
CA ALA A 173 -5.78 6.63 -6.57
C ALA A 173 -5.05 5.41 -7.11
N ALA A 174 -4.39 4.67 -6.22
CA ALA A 174 -3.74 3.41 -6.56
C ALA A 174 -3.98 2.35 -5.47
N ILE A 175 -3.87 1.08 -5.86
CA ILE A 175 -3.79 -0.04 -4.92
C ILE A 175 -2.34 -0.48 -4.80
N GLY A 176 -1.88 -0.56 -3.56
CA GLY A 176 -0.61 -1.19 -3.18
C GLY A 176 -0.82 -2.51 -2.47
N THR A 177 0.28 -3.19 -2.16
CA THR A 177 0.30 -4.33 -1.25
C THR A 177 1.33 -4.11 -0.17
N GLU A 178 1.09 -4.66 1.01
CA GLU A 178 2.03 -4.59 2.12
C GLU A 178 2.12 -5.91 2.86
N THR A 179 3.36 -6.36 3.04
CA THR A 179 3.74 -7.39 4.01
C THR A 179 4.30 -6.72 5.26
N SER A 180 5.20 -5.72 5.05
CA SER A 180 5.85 -4.97 6.12
C SER A 180 6.38 -3.64 5.57
N GLY A 181 5.53 -2.59 5.58
CA GLY A 181 5.90 -1.24 5.15
C GLY A 181 5.58 -0.91 3.68
N SER A 182 5.18 -1.87 2.87
CA SER A 182 5.14 -1.69 1.40
C SER A 182 3.97 -0.84 0.85
N ILE A 183 3.06 -0.36 1.68
CA ILE A 183 2.08 0.70 1.38
C ILE A 183 2.50 1.98 2.11
N VAL A 184 2.77 1.87 3.42
CA VAL A 184 3.01 3.06 4.24
C VAL A 184 4.35 3.72 3.94
N SER A 185 5.39 2.97 3.52
CA SER A 185 6.69 3.53 3.13
C SER A 185 6.59 4.37 1.84
N PRO A 186 6.10 3.85 0.70
CA PRO A 186 5.96 4.68 -0.49
C PRO A 186 4.96 5.84 -0.29
N ALA A 187 3.91 5.67 0.51
CA ALA A 187 3.02 6.78 0.84
C ALA A 187 3.73 7.90 1.61
N HIS A 188 4.53 7.55 2.62
CA HIS A 188 5.33 8.48 3.41
C HIS A 188 6.36 9.23 2.55
N GLN A 189 7.15 8.50 1.76
CA GLN A 189 8.22 9.08 0.94
C GLN A 189 7.70 10.00 -0.17
N ASN A 190 6.49 9.75 -0.65
CA ASN A 190 5.87 10.55 -1.70
C ASN A 190 4.85 11.56 -1.17
N GLY A 191 4.63 11.65 0.15
CA GLY A 191 3.76 12.64 0.76
C GLY A 191 2.28 12.43 0.44
N VAL A 192 1.82 11.18 0.39
CA VAL A 192 0.42 10.81 0.12
C VAL A 192 -0.14 9.96 1.27
N ILE A 193 -1.45 9.71 1.25
CA ILE A 193 -2.10 8.82 2.21
C ILE A 193 -1.91 7.38 1.79
N GLY A 194 -1.45 6.51 2.70
CA GLY A 194 -1.38 5.06 2.47
C GLY A 194 -1.97 4.30 3.64
N LEU A 195 -2.96 3.48 3.40
CA LEU A 195 -3.58 2.64 4.42
C LEU A 195 -3.24 1.17 4.20
N LYS A 196 -2.55 0.59 5.17
CA LYS A 196 -2.48 -0.86 5.36
C LYS A 196 -3.65 -1.28 6.24
N PRO A 197 -4.67 -1.96 5.73
CA PRO A 197 -5.81 -2.36 6.55
C PRO A 197 -5.46 -3.48 7.54
N THR A 198 -6.38 -3.77 8.44
CA THR A 198 -6.33 -4.97 9.28
C THR A 198 -6.18 -6.22 8.42
N LEU A 199 -5.29 -7.12 8.80
CA LEU A 199 -5.10 -8.39 8.11
C LEU A 199 -6.42 -9.18 8.03
N GLY A 200 -6.78 -9.61 6.81
CA GLY A 200 -8.01 -10.34 6.54
C GLY A 200 -9.24 -9.48 6.24
N LEU A 201 -9.11 -8.14 6.15
CA LEU A 201 -10.21 -7.30 5.64
C LEU A 201 -10.29 -7.27 4.11
N VAL A 202 -9.16 -7.36 3.43
CA VAL A 202 -9.07 -7.32 1.96
C VAL A 202 -8.56 -8.67 1.45
N PRO A 203 -9.20 -9.27 0.44
CA PRO A 203 -8.78 -10.52 -0.17
C PRO A 203 -7.38 -10.44 -0.78
N ARG A 204 -6.65 -11.58 -0.73
CA ARG A 204 -5.31 -11.74 -1.29
C ARG A 204 -5.25 -12.69 -2.48
N THR A 205 -6.36 -13.33 -2.83
CA THR A 205 -6.46 -14.16 -4.04
C THR A 205 -6.04 -13.36 -5.26
N GLY A 206 -5.22 -13.95 -6.14
CA GLY A 206 -4.69 -13.25 -7.32
C GLY A 206 -3.64 -12.18 -7.00
N ILE A 207 -2.98 -12.25 -5.85
CA ILE A 207 -1.85 -11.39 -5.49
C ILE A 207 -0.61 -12.26 -5.32
N ILE A 208 0.49 -11.92 -6.04
CA ILE A 208 1.79 -12.58 -5.85
C ILE A 208 2.25 -12.31 -4.41
N PRO A 209 2.41 -13.35 -3.58
CA PRO A 209 2.57 -13.23 -2.13
C PRO A 209 4.04 -13.04 -1.70
N ILE A 210 4.20 -12.60 -0.45
CA ILE A 210 5.39 -12.85 0.36
C ILE A 210 5.04 -13.78 1.52
N SER A 211 3.96 -13.46 2.26
CA SER A 211 3.69 -14.09 3.56
C SER A 211 2.19 -14.06 3.88
N HIS A 212 1.56 -15.22 3.95
CA HIS A 212 0.14 -15.34 4.28
C HIS A 212 -0.22 -14.78 5.65
N SER A 213 0.74 -14.67 6.58
CA SER A 213 0.48 -14.16 7.93
C SER A 213 0.55 -12.64 8.06
N GLN A 214 1.00 -11.91 6.99
CA GLN A 214 1.17 -10.46 7.03
C GLN A 214 0.62 -9.73 5.80
N ASP A 215 0.52 -10.39 4.62
CA ASP A 215 0.15 -9.75 3.36
C ASP A 215 -1.27 -9.19 3.37
N THR A 216 -1.42 -7.98 2.84
CA THR A 216 -2.70 -7.34 2.54
C THR A 216 -2.55 -6.38 1.36
N ALA A 217 -3.65 -6.11 0.65
CA ALA A 217 -3.75 -4.98 -0.26
C ALA A 217 -4.40 -3.78 0.43
N GLY A 218 -4.12 -2.57 -0.05
CA GLY A 218 -4.73 -1.36 0.48
C GLY A 218 -4.53 -0.13 -0.40
N PRO A 219 -5.32 0.94 -0.16
CA PRO A 219 -5.31 2.14 -0.98
C PRO A 219 -4.12 3.05 -0.69
N ILE A 220 -3.60 3.66 -1.76
CA ILE A 220 -2.73 4.84 -1.74
C ILE A 220 -3.47 5.96 -2.45
N THR A 221 -3.69 7.10 -1.76
CA THR A 221 -4.65 8.13 -2.20
C THR A 221 -4.17 9.55 -1.91
N ARG A 222 -4.87 10.52 -2.49
CA ARG A 222 -4.64 11.94 -2.24
C ARG A 222 -5.31 12.42 -0.95
N THR A 223 -6.41 11.77 -0.56
CA THR A 223 -7.19 12.15 0.63
C THR A 223 -7.55 10.92 1.45
N VAL A 224 -7.75 11.12 2.75
CA VAL A 224 -8.24 10.05 3.64
C VAL A 224 -9.67 9.64 3.26
N ARG A 225 -10.44 10.57 2.68
CA ARG A 225 -11.81 10.32 2.20
C ARG A 225 -11.81 9.31 1.06
N ASP A 226 -10.86 9.43 0.11
CA ASP A 226 -10.72 8.46 -0.97
C ASP A 226 -10.27 7.10 -0.46
N ALA A 227 -9.37 7.06 0.53
CA ALA A 227 -8.98 5.80 1.17
C ALA A 227 -10.18 5.10 1.82
N ALA A 228 -11.04 5.84 2.51
CA ALA A 228 -12.26 5.31 3.12
C ALA A 228 -13.26 4.80 2.06
N LEU A 229 -13.44 5.55 0.97
CA LEU A 229 -14.28 5.16 -0.16
C LEU A 229 -13.79 3.87 -0.80
N ILE A 230 -12.49 3.77 -1.11
CA ILE A 230 -11.90 2.58 -1.70
C ILE A 230 -12.02 1.38 -0.75
N MET A 231 -11.76 1.56 0.55
CA MET A 231 -11.93 0.50 1.54
C MET A 231 -13.37 -0.02 1.60
N SER A 232 -14.38 0.84 1.46
CA SER A 232 -15.79 0.42 1.43
C SER A 232 -16.12 -0.46 0.22
N VAL A 233 -15.30 -0.41 -0.83
CA VAL A 233 -15.44 -1.21 -2.06
C VAL A 233 -14.66 -2.52 -1.96
N ILE A 234 -13.38 -2.46 -1.52
CA ILE A 234 -12.48 -3.63 -1.62
C ILE A 234 -12.54 -4.56 -0.39
N ALA A 235 -13.00 -4.07 0.77
CA ALA A 235 -13.11 -4.90 1.97
C ALA A 235 -14.26 -5.91 1.88
N GLY A 236 -14.06 -7.07 2.46
CA GLY A 236 -15.07 -8.11 2.54
C GLY A 236 -14.55 -9.52 2.25
N PRO A 237 -15.36 -10.56 2.52
CA PRO A 237 -14.94 -11.95 2.43
C PRO A 237 -14.67 -12.39 0.97
N ASP A 238 -13.75 -13.34 0.83
CA ASP A 238 -13.49 -14.09 -0.39
C ASP A 238 -13.51 -15.60 -0.10
N GLY A 239 -14.17 -16.36 -0.96
CA GLY A 239 -14.29 -17.81 -0.82
C GLY A 239 -12.95 -18.54 -0.89
N ASP A 240 -11.98 -18.00 -1.62
CA ASP A 240 -10.66 -18.60 -1.83
C ASP A 240 -9.59 -18.07 -0.86
N ASP A 241 -9.87 -17.01 -0.08
CA ASP A 241 -8.99 -16.51 0.99
C ASP A 241 -9.60 -16.74 2.37
N ALA A 242 -9.21 -17.84 3.01
CA ALA A 242 -9.77 -18.27 4.30
C ALA A 242 -9.61 -17.23 5.42
N VAL A 243 -8.60 -16.34 5.37
CA VAL A 243 -8.39 -15.34 6.42
C VAL A 243 -9.46 -14.24 6.41
N THR A 244 -10.13 -14.04 5.27
CA THR A 244 -11.21 -13.05 5.13
C THR A 244 -12.57 -13.55 5.58
N ARG A 245 -12.72 -14.87 5.74
CA ARG A 245 -13.98 -15.49 6.15
C ARG A 245 -14.31 -15.10 7.59
N GLU A 246 -15.58 -14.89 7.86
CA GLU A 246 -16.11 -14.61 9.21
C GLU A 246 -15.47 -13.41 9.92
N ARG A 247 -14.88 -12.46 9.14
CA ARG A 247 -14.32 -11.24 9.68
C ARG A 247 -15.34 -10.10 9.63
N PRO A 248 -15.48 -9.32 10.71
CA PRO A 248 -16.34 -8.15 10.66
C PRO A 248 -15.74 -7.11 9.71
N VAL A 249 -16.54 -6.60 8.78
CA VAL A 249 -16.15 -5.44 7.96
C VAL A 249 -16.62 -4.18 8.68
N PRO A 250 -15.70 -3.32 9.15
CA PRO A 250 -16.08 -2.09 9.83
C PRO A 250 -16.73 -1.11 8.86
N SER A 251 -17.49 -0.15 9.38
CA SER A 251 -17.95 0.97 8.58
C SER A 251 -16.81 1.92 8.25
N PHE A 252 -16.69 2.28 6.98
CA PHE A 252 -15.74 3.28 6.49
C PHE A 252 -16.36 4.66 6.28
N THR A 253 -17.57 4.88 6.77
CA THR A 253 -18.24 6.18 6.71
C THR A 253 -17.51 7.19 7.60
N LEU A 254 -16.97 8.24 7.00
CA LEU A 254 -16.30 9.29 7.75
C LEU A 254 -17.30 10.21 8.46
N ARG A 255 -16.95 10.58 9.69
CA ARG A 255 -17.71 11.50 10.55
C ARG A 255 -16.87 12.76 10.82
N PRO A 256 -17.44 13.98 10.67
CA PRO A 256 -16.63 15.20 10.56
C PRO A 256 -15.84 15.67 11.79
N GLU A 257 -16.09 15.19 13.01
CA GLU A 257 -15.52 15.82 14.24
C GLU A 257 -15.10 14.78 15.28
N GLN A 258 -14.12 13.94 14.99
CA GLN A 258 -13.85 12.79 15.87
C GLN A 258 -12.55 12.87 16.70
N LEU A 259 -11.76 13.96 16.65
CA LEU A 259 -10.62 14.09 17.55
C LEU A 259 -11.04 14.48 18.97
N LYS A 260 -12.18 15.15 19.13
CA LYS A 260 -12.67 15.54 20.46
C LYS A 260 -13.04 14.30 21.27
N GLY A 261 -12.35 14.14 22.40
CA GLY A 261 -12.52 13.02 23.32
C GLY A 261 -11.68 11.79 22.98
N ALA A 262 -10.98 11.79 21.83
CA ALA A 262 -10.02 10.74 21.52
C ALA A 262 -8.79 10.82 22.43
N THR A 263 -8.23 9.66 22.79
CA THR A 263 -6.97 9.56 23.53
C THR A 263 -5.90 8.99 22.62
N ILE A 264 -4.92 9.82 22.24
CA ILE A 264 -3.89 9.49 21.26
C ILE A 264 -2.53 9.37 21.95
N GLY A 265 -1.86 8.23 21.79
CA GLY A 265 -0.50 8.01 22.27
C GLY A 265 0.53 8.40 21.21
N ILE A 266 1.50 9.26 21.56
CA ILE A 266 2.67 9.50 20.70
C ILE A 266 3.85 8.72 21.27
N VAL A 267 4.41 7.82 20.45
CA VAL A 267 5.58 7.03 20.84
C VAL A 267 6.82 7.91 20.75
N THR A 268 7.48 8.13 21.91
CA THR A 268 8.57 9.09 22.04
C THR A 268 9.95 8.46 22.13
N ASP A 269 10.02 7.16 22.33
CA ASP A 269 11.26 6.42 22.57
C ASP A 269 11.79 5.69 21.29
N GLU A 270 11.32 6.05 20.07
CA GLU A 270 11.85 5.49 18.84
C GLU A 270 13.31 5.92 18.58
N PRO A 271 14.21 4.98 18.22
CA PRO A 271 15.61 5.31 17.97
C PRO A 271 15.80 6.09 16.68
N SER A 272 16.82 6.91 16.64
CA SER A 272 17.29 7.58 15.40
C SER A 272 16.23 8.44 14.71
N VAL A 273 15.33 9.08 15.48
CA VAL A 273 14.39 10.06 14.97
C VAL A 273 15.16 11.27 14.44
N THR A 274 14.92 11.63 13.18
CA THR A 274 15.56 12.80 12.54
C THR A 274 14.93 14.12 13.03
N ASP A 275 15.61 15.24 12.79
CA ASP A 275 15.06 16.56 13.10
C ASP A 275 13.78 16.85 12.32
N THR A 276 13.71 16.40 11.06
CA THR A 276 12.53 16.53 10.20
C THR A 276 11.34 15.74 10.75
N GLU A 277 11.55 14.50 11.17
CA GLU A 277 10.51 13.69 11.82
C GLU A 277 10.09 14.28 13.17
N SER A 278 11.04 14.81 13.94
CA SER A 278 10.74 15.52 15.21
C SER A 278 9.89 16.77 14.98
N GLN A 279 10.15 17.51 13.91
CA GLN A 279 9.33 18.65 13.52
C GLN A 279 7.93 18.22 13.06
N ALA A 280 7.84 17.14 12.27
CA ALA A 280 6.58 16.54 11.84
C ALA A 280 5.70 16.13 13.05
N ILE A 281 6.28 15.46 14.04
CA ILE A 281 5.57 15.04 15.27
C ILE A 281 5.09 16.24 16.09
N ARG A 282 5.87 17.33 16.18
CA ARG A 282 5.40 18.57 16.84
C ARG A 282 4.16 19.13 16.14
N GLN A 283 4.16 19.23 14.79
CA GLN A 283 3.00 19.69 14.02
C GLN A 283 1.77 18.79 14.25
N VAL A 284 1.97 17.47 14.28
CA VAL A 284 0.91 16.49 14.57
C VAL A 284 0.35 16.68 15.98
N ARG A 285 1.21 16.83 16.99
CA ARG A 285 0.80 17.08 18.39
C ARG A 285 -0.04 18.35 18.53
N ASP A 286 0.41 19.44 17.91
CA ASP A 286 -0.30 20.73 17.94
C ASP A 286 -1.68 20.60 17.28
N ALA A 287 -1.77 19.94 16.12
CA ALA A 287 -3.02 19.71 15.42
C ALA A 287 -3.98 18.80 16.22
N LEU A 288 -3.49 17.75 16.87
CA LEU A 288 -4.28 16.88 17.75
C LEU A 288 -4.86 17.67 18.93
N THR A 289 -4.04 18.49 19.58
CA THR A 289 -4.46 19.34 20.70
C THR A 289 -5.49 20.37 20.26
N GLN A 290 -5.27 21.01 19.09
CA GLN A 290 -6.24 21.92 18.47
C GLN A 290 -7.57 21.22 18.14
N GLY A 291 -7.52 19.96 17.72
CA GLY A 291 -8.69 19.11 17.43
C GLY A 291 -9.42 18.61 18.68
N GLY A 292 -8.90 18.87 19.88
CA GLY A 292 -9.53 18.49 21.15
C GLY A 292 -9.24 17.06 21.58
N ALA A 293 -8.20 16.41 21.04
CA ALA A 293 -7.74 15.11 21.52
C ALA A 293 -6.93 15.24 22.83
N THR A 294 -7.00 14.20 23.65
CA THR A 294 -6.05 14.01 24.74
C THR A 294 -4.80 13.34 24.21
N VAL A 295 -3.66 14.03 24.28
CA VAL A 295 -2.37 13.52 23.78
C VAL A 295 -1.52 13.05 24.95
N LYS A 296 -1.03 11.81 24.89
CA LYS A 296 -0.13 11.21 25.88
C LYS A 296 1.19 10.81 25.23
N ASP A 297 2.29 11.06 25.91
CA ASP A 297 3.59 10.47 25.56
C ASP A 297 3.64 9.04 26.07
N VAL A 298 4.02 8.12 25.20
CA VAL A 298 4.08 6.70 25.53
C VAL A 298 5.42 6.10 25.11
N THR A 299 5.85 5.10 25.87
CA THR A 299 7.00 4.24 25.56
C THR A 299 6.48 2.91 25.02
N PHE A 300 7.06 2.43 23.92
CA PHE A 300 6.63 1.14 23.39
C PHE A 300 7.21 -0.02 24.21
N PRO A 301 6.39 -0.91 24.80
CA PRO A 301 6.84 -1.80 25.88
C PRO A 301 7.87 -2.86 25.45
N SER A 302 7.74 -3.47 24.27
CA SER A 302 8.47 -4.67 23.86
C SER A 302 9.77 -4.44 23.11
N ARG A 303 10.57 -3.43 23.48
CA ARG A 303 11.80 -3.09 22.73
C ARG A 303 12.96 -4.05 22.89
N ALA A 304 13.05 -4.70 24.05
CA ALA A 304 14.24 -5.48 24.39
C ALA A 304 14.42 -6.74 23.53
N ASP A 305 13.31 -7.32 23.05
CA ASP A 305 13.30 -8.62 22.38
C ASP A 305 13.40 -8.56 20.85
N VAL A 306 13.37 -7.35 20.27
CA VAL A 306 13.24 -7.15 18.80
C VAL A 306 14.47 -6.45 18.22
N LYS A 307 15.64 -7.02 18.42
CA LYS A 307 16.90 -6.50 17.87
C LYS A 307 17.32 -7.26 16.61
N GLY A 308 17.80 -6.51 15.61
CA GLY A 308 18.39 -7.07 14.38
C GLY A 308 17.39 -7.40 13.27
N LEU A 309 17.93 -7.83 12.14
CA LEU A 309 17.15 -8.16 10.94
C LEU A 309 16.33 -9.44 11.08
N GLY A 310 16.81 -10.39 11.88
CA GLY A 310 16.20 -11.73 12.01
C GLY A 310 14.73 -11.70 12.40
N TRP A 311 14.35 -10.89 13.38
CA TRP A 311 12.97 -10.82 13.87
C TRP A 311 11.96 -10.30 12.81
N SER A 312 12.39 -9.57 11.79
CA SER A 312 11.49 -9.03 10.76
C SER A 312 11.44 -9.87 9.49
N LEU A 313 12.34 -10.82 9.30
CA LEU A 313 12.46 -11.62 8.07
C LEU A 313 12.23 -13.10 8.28
N GLU A 314 12.45 -13.63 9.49
CA GLU A 314 12.49 -15.07 9.73
C GLU A 314 11.16 -15.73 9.36
N VAL A 315 10.02 -15.21 9.81
CA VAL A 315 8.69 -15.72 9.45
C VAL A 315 8.48 -15.68 7.94
N LEU A 316 8.87 -14.56 7.31
CA LEU A 316 8.67 -14.34 5.87
C LEU A 316 9.46 -15.37 5.04
N LEU A 317 10.69 -15.72 5.45
CA LEU A 317 11.51 -16.72 4.76
C LEU A 317 10.85 -18.11 4.75
N TYR A 318 10.21 -18.50 5.85
CA TYR A 318 9.51 -19.79 5.94
C TYR A 318 8.21 -19.85 5.15
N GLU A 319 7.48 -18.72 5.07
CA GLU A 319 6.19 -18.66 4.37
C GLU A 319 6.35 -18.46 2.86
N PHE A 320 7.33 -17.65 2.43
CA PHE A 320 7.51 -17.23 1.04
C PHE A 320 7.56 -18.38 0.04
N LYS A 321 8.37 -19.42 0.29
CA LYS A 321 8.50 -20.55 -0.64
C LYS A 321 7.16 -21.24 -0.89
N GLY A 322 6.43 -21.54 0.17
CA GLY A 322 5.14 -22.22 0.06
C GLY A 322 4.09 -21.37 -0.65
N ASP A 323 3.98 -20.12 -0.22
CA ASP A 323 3.00 -19.18 -0.73
C ASP A 323 3.27 -18.81 -2.19
N LEU A 324 4.53 -18.49 -2.53
CA LEU A 324 4.92 -18.19 -3.91
C LEU A 324 4.73 -19.39 -4.84
N ASN A 325 5.12 -20.59 -4.42
CA ASN A 325 4.92 -21.80 -5.22
C ASN A 325 3.43 -22.09 -5.46
N ALA A 326 2.56 -21.79 -4.49
CA ALA A 326 1.11 -21.94 -4.68
C ALA A 326 0.57 -21.00 -5.76
N TYR A 327 1.04 -19.75 -5.82
CA TYR A 327 0.70 -18.82 -6.89
C TYR A 327 1.29 -19.24 -8.24
N LEU A 328 2.61 -19.48 -8.28
CA LEU A 328 3.35 -19.78 -9.52
C LEU A 328 2.88 -21.08 -10.20
N LYS A 329 2.28 -22.00 -9.48
CA LYS A 329 1.71 -23.24 -10.02
C LYS A 329 0.73 -23.00 -11.18
N ASN A 330 0.03 -21.86 -11.16
CA ASN A 330 -0.98 -21.47 -12.13
C ASN A 330 -0.44 -20.53 -13.22
N VAL A 331 0.85 -20.17 -13.18
CA VAL A 331 1.49 -19.36 -14.21
C VAL A 331 1.68 -20.17 -15.49
N GLU A 332 1.16 -19.68 -16.61
CA GLU A 332 1.29 -20.35 -17.92
C GLU A 332 2.61 -20.01 -18.61
N ASN A 333 2.95 -18.71 -18.64
CA ASN A 333 4.14 -18.20 -19.33
C ASN A 333 5.10 -17.59 -18.30
N GLY A 334 5.97 -18.42 -17.71
CA GLY A 334 6.92 -18.00 -16.70
C GLY A 334 7.36 -19.15 -15.78
N PRO A 335 8.23 -18.88 -14.80
CA PRO A 335 8.68 -19.89 -13.84
C PRO A 335 7.50 -20.35 -12.95
N ARG A 336 7.44 -21.66 -12.69
CA ARG A 336 6.31 -22.28 -11.96
C ARG A 336 6.65 -22.67 -10.51
N SER A 337 7.81 -22.26 -10.01
CA SER A 337 8.26 -22.46 -8.63
C SER A 337 9.36 -21.47 -8.27
N LEU A 338 9.63 -21.28 -6.98
CA LEU A 338 10.74 -20.46 -6.50
C LEU A 338 12.10 -21.00 -7.01
N ALA A 339 12.30 -22.30 -7.02
CA ALA A 339 13.50 -22.91 -7.59
C ALA A 339 13.67 -22.57 -9.09
N ALA A 340 12.56 -22.57 -9.86
CA ALA A 340 12.59 -22.18 -11.27
C ALA A 340 12.85 -20.67 -11.45
N VAL A 341 12.35 -19.80 -10.56
CA VAL A 341 12.67 -18.36 -10.54
C VAL A 341 14.17 -18.17 -10.34
N ILE A 342 14.75 -18.84 -9.34
CA ILE A 342 16.19 -18.74 -9.03
C ILE A 342 17.03 -19.17 -10.23
N ALA A 343 16.73 -20.35 -10.81
CA ALA A 343 17.47 -20.87 -11.96
C ALA A 343 17.37 -19.93 -13.19
N ALA A 344 16.18 -19.42 -13.49
CA ALA A 344 15.98 -18.51 -14.61
C ALA A 344 16.66 -17.14 -14.40
N ASN A 345 16.73 -16.67 -13.15
CA ASN A 345 17.51 -15.49 -12.81
C ASN A 345 19.00 -15.71 -13.05
N ASP A 346 19.56 -16.87 -12.66
CA ASP A 346 20.97 -17.21 -12.88
C ASP A 346 21.31 -17.32 -14.38
N GLU A 347 20.42 -17.87 -15.19
CA GLU A 347 20.56 -17.93 -16.65
C GLU A 347 20.54 -16.53 -17.32
N ARG A 348 19.88 -15.56 -16.70
CA ARG A 348 19.75 -14.17 -17.17
C ARG A 348 20.32 -13.16 -16.18
N ALA A 349 21.47 -13.48 -15.57
CA ALA A 349 22.04 -12.73 -14.45
C ALA A 349 22.27 -11.25 -14.78
N ASP A 350 22.78 -10.94 -15.98
CA ASP A 350 23.04 -9.55 -16.44
C ASP A 350 21.76 -8.70 -16.49
N GLU A 351 20.60 -9.31 -16.72
CA GLU A 351 19.31 -8.63 -16.79
C GLU A 351 18.58 -8.61 -15.44
N CYS A 352 18.61 -9.74 -14.71
CA CYS A 352 17.76 -9.98 -13.56
C CYS A 352 18.44 -9.76 -12.20
N LEU A 353 19.78 -9.84 -12.13
CA LEU A 353 20.51 -9.93 -10.84
C LEU A 353 21.37 -8.71 -10.51
N LEU A 354 20.96 -7.49 -10.90
CA LEU A 354 21.73 -6.28 -10.57
C LEU A 354 22.06 -6.17 -9.07
N TYR A 355 21.20 -6.67 -8.20
CA TYR A 355 21.35 -6.66 -6.74
C TYR A 355 21.51 -8.07 -6.14
N GLY A 356 21.48 -9.13 -6.98
CA GLY A 356 21.48 -10.53 -6.53
C GLY A 356 20.12 -11.00 -6.02
N GLN A 357 20.07 -12.24 -5.49
CA GLN A 357 18.84 -12.92 -5.07
C GLN A 357 18.98 -13.69 -3.73
N ALA A 358 19.68 -13.10 -2.77
CA ALA A 358 20.04 -13.78 -1.52
C ALA A 358 18.84 -14.24 -0.68
N LEU A 359 17.75 -13.46 -0.65
CA LEU A 359 16.54 -13.83 0.10
C LEU A 359 15.77 -14.97 -0.59
N LEU A 360 15.77 -15.02 -1.94
CA LEU A 360 15.17 -16.14 -2.68
C LEU A 360 15.89 -17.45 -2.33
N HIS A 361 17.24 -17.46 -2.31
CA HIS A 361 18.02 -18.62 -1.90
C HIS A 361 17.75 -19.00 -0.43
N ALA A 362 17.68 -18.03 0.48
CA ALA A 362 17.40 -18.28 1.88
C ALA A 362 16.01 -18.91 2.07
N ALA A 363 15.00 -18.41 1.36
CA ALA A 363 13.65 -18.96 1.39
C ALA A 363 13.58 -20.35 0.75
N GLU A 364 14.30 -20.58 -0.37
CA GLU A 364 14.36 -21.90 -1.03
C GLU A 364 15.00 -22.95 -0.12
N GLY A 365 15.91 -22.57 0.77
CA GLY A 365 16.51 -23.44 1.78
C GLY A 365 15.54 -23.93 2.87
N THR A 366 14.32 -23.37 2.99
CA THR A 366 13.29 -23.84 3.92
C THR A 366 12.49 -25.02 3.33
N ARG A 367 11.70 -25.71 4.16
CA ARG A 367 10.78 -26.76 3.68
C ARG A 367 9.60 -26.23 2.87
N GLY A 368 9.25 -24.96 3.04
CA GLY A 368 8.13 -24.30 2.34
C GLY A 368 6.73 -24.77 2.78
N ASN A 369 6.60 -25.34 3.96
CA ASN A 369 5.33 -25.80 4.53
C ASN A 369 5.10 -25.31 5.97
N ALA A 370 5.97 -24.41 6.44
CA ALA A 370 5.90 -23.77 7.76
C ALA A 370 5.78 -24.78 8.93
N THR A 371 6.42 -25.97 8.83
CA THR A 371 6.39 -27.00 9.88
C THR A 371 7.65 -27.04 10.73
N GLU A 372 8.64 -26.20 10.45
CA GLU A 372 9.88 -26.14 11.20
C GLU A 372 9.67 -25.52 12.58
N GLN A 373 10.33 -26.08 13.60
CA GLN A 373 10.26 -25.53 14.96
C GLN A 373 10.72 -24.07 15.03
N ALA A 374 11.70 -23.69 14.21
CA ALA A 374 12.19 -22.32 14.13
C ALA A 374 11.09 -21.35 13.65
N TYR A 375 10.28 -21.77 12.67
CA TYR A 375 9.12 -20.97 12.23
C TYR A 375 8.14 -20.68 13.38
N PHE A 376 7.74 -21.71 14.14
CA PHE A 376 6.80 -21.52 15.26
C PHE A 376 7.36 -20.58 16.33
N ARG A 377 8.66 -20.70 16.65
CA ARG A 377 9.34 -19.81 17.60
C ARG A 377 9.39 -18.37 17.08
N ALA A 378 9.70 -18.20 15.80
CA ALA A 378 9.73 -16.87 15.16
C ALA A 378 8.33 -16.23 15.18
N ARG A 379 7.31 -17.00 14.80
CA ARG A 379 5.92 -16.51 14.77
C ARG A 379 5.38 -16.16 16.16
N GLU A 380 5.65 -17.00 17.15
CA GLU A 380 5.31 -16.73 18.55
C GLU A 380 6.00 -15.46 19.06
N ARG A 381 7.32 -15.33 18.82
CA ARG A 381 8.09 -14.12 19.18
C ARG A 381 7.48 -12.87 18.55
N ASP A 382 7.16 -12.93 17.25
CA ASP A 382 6.63 -11.79 16.51
C ASP A 382 5.26 -11.35 17.05
N LEU A 383 4.35 -12.31 17.32
CA LEU A 383 3.05 -12.01 17.93
C LEU A 383 3.17 -11.50 19.36
N ARG A 384 4.04 -12.12 20.16
CA ARG A 384 4.28 -11.69 21.54
C ARG A 384 4.79 -10.27 21.57
N ALA A 385 5.87 -9.97 20.82
CA ALA A 385 6.50 -8.67 20.84
C ALA A 385 5.65 -7.56 20.17
N SER A 386 4.89 -7.89 19.12
CA SER A 386 4.06 -6.88 18.43
C SER A 386 2.70 -6.68 19.09
N ARG A 387 2.00 -7.75 19.50
CA ARG A 387 0.65 -7.69 20.06
C ARG A 387 0.67 -7.71 21.58
N HIS A 388 0.95 -8.91 22.17
CA HIS A 388 0.66 -9.19 23.58
C HIS A 388 1.48 -8.35 24.56
N GLU A 389 2.75 -8.13 24.25
CA GLU A 389 3.67 -7.26 25.03
C GLU A 389 3.93 -5.91 24.34
N GLY A 390 3.29 -5.66 23.20
CA GLY A 390 3.46 -4.46 22.38
C GLY A 390 2.24 -3.57 22.37
N PHE A 391 1.39 -3.70 21.35
CA PHE A 391 0.24 -2.84 21.12
C PHE A 391 -0.90 -3.05 22.13
N ASP A 392 -1.22 -4.32 22.46
CA ASP A 392 -2.41 -4.65 23.24
C ASP A 392 -2.42 -3.99 24.65
N PRO A 393 -1.33 -3.96 25.44
CA PRO A 393 -1.30 -3.24 26.69
C PRO A 393 -1.60 -1.75 26.56
N LEU A 394 -1.03 -1.09 25.54
CA LEU A 394 -1.24 0.35 25.32
C LEU A 394 -2.69 0.66 24.94
N PHE A 395 -3.32 -0.16 24.11
CA PHE A 395 -4.74 -0.01 23.78
C PHE A 395 -5.64 -0.34 24.98
N ALA A 396 -5.27 -1.32 25.83
CA ALA A 396 -6.00 -1.64 27.06
C ALA A 396 -5.98 -0.49 28.09
N GLU A 397 -5.00 0.42 28.03
CA GLU A 397 -4.95 1.66 28.83
C GLU A 397 -5.89 2.77 28.30
N GLY A 398 -6.68 2.46 27.26
CA GLY A 398 -7.68 3.37 26.68
C GLY A 398 -7.11 4.33 25.64
N LEU A 399 -6.02 3.96 24.96
CA LEU A 399 -5.55 4.67 23.78
C LEU A 399 -6.33 4.24 22.55
N ASP A 400 -6.85 5.19 21.78
CA ASP A 400 -7.57 4.92 20.53
C ASP A 400 -6.62 4.66 19.35
N VAL A 401 -5.51 5.43 19.31
CA VAL A 401 -4.51 5.38 18.25
C VAL A 401 -3.13 5.63 18.84
N LEU A 402 -2.14 4.95 18.29
CA LEU A 402 -0.73 5.24 18.51
C LEU A 402 -0.13 5.93 17.29
N ILE A 403 0.69 6.95 17.52
CA ILE A 403 1.39 7.69 16.48
C ILE A 403 2.90 7.52 16.65
N PHE A 404 3.56 7.14 15.56
CA PHE A 404 5.01 6.97 15.50
C PHE A 404 5.63 8.05 14.59
N PRO A 405 6.84 8.55 14.93
CA PRO A 405 7.62 9.42 14.05
C PRO A 405 7.94 8.72 12.71
N GLY A 406 7.77 9.42 11.60
CA GLY A 406 7.94 8.82 10.28
C GLY A 406 7.04 7.60 10.10
N ILE A 407 7.62 6.48 9.65
CA ILE A 407 6.90 5.21 9.56
C ILE A 407 7.41 4.17 10.58
N ARG A 408 8.06 4.60 11.64
CA ARG A 408 8.72 3.71 12.60
C ARG A 408 7.75 2.69 13.19
N GLY A 409 7.26 2.09 13.62
CA GLY A 409 6.25 1.13 14.08
C GLY A 409 5.68 0.18 13.01
N TYR A 410 5.93 0.41 11.68
CA TYR A 410 5.29 -0.35 10.61
C TYR A 410 5.52 -1.86 10.70
N LYS A 411 6.74 -2.30 11.05
CA LYS A 411 7.06 -3.73 11.21
C LYS A 411 6.20 -4.39 12.28
N ARG A 412 6.07 -3.72 13.43
CA ARG A 412 5.25 -4.21 14.55
C ARG A 412 3.77 -4.24 14.18
N ALA A 413 3.27 -3.20 13.49
CA ALA A 413 1.88 -3.14 13.02
C ALA A 413 1.59 -4.26 12.01
N ALA A 414 2.53 -4.56 11.11
CA ALA A 414 2.41 -5.65 10.14
C ALA A 414 2.37 -7.02 10.83
N GLN A 415 3.31 -7.31 11.76
CA GLN A 415 3.37 -8.57 12.50
C GLN A 415 2.16 -8.77 13.42
N ALA A 416 1.65 -7.68 14.02
CA ALA A 416 0.42 -7.69 14.79
C ALA A 416 -0.84 -7.90 13.93
N GLY A 417 -0.77 -7.66 12.62
CA GLY A 417 -1.93 -7.65 11.73
C GLY A 417 -2.84 -6.43 11.94
N TYR A 418 -2.33 -5.36 12.59
CA TYR A 418 -3.11 -4.16 12.94
C TYR A 418 -3.11 -3.15 11.79
N PRO A 419 -4.19 -2.35 11.63
CA PRO A 419 -4.26 -1.33 10.60
C PRO A 419 -3.26 -0.21 10.89
N SER A 420 -2.62 0.28 9.84
CA SER A 420 -1.73 1.43 9.93
C SER A 420 -1.89 2.37 8.75
N LEU A 421 -1.73 3.67 9.00
CA LEU A 421 -1.92 4.72 8.02
C LEU A 421 -0.74 5.70 8.05
N ALA A 422 -0.11 5.90 6.89
CA ALA A 422 0.87 6.96 6.69
C ALA A 422 0.15 8.29 6.47
N LEU A 423 0.41 9.25 7.35
CA LEU A 423 -0.16 10.60 7.31
C LEU A 423 0.95 11.60 7.01
N PRO A 424 0.92 12.29 5.85
CA PRO A 424 1.98 13.21 5.47
C PRO A 424 1.91 14.55 6.21
N THR A 425 3.08 15.13 6.46
CA THR A 425 3.34 16.54 6.75
C THR A 425 4.48 17.01 5.85
N TYR A 426 4.75 18.32 5.83
CA TYR A 426 5.76 18.87 4.91
C TYR A 426 6.67 19.88 5.63
N PRO A 427 7.41 19.44 6.65
CA PRO A 427 8.40 20.29 7.29
C PRO A 427 9.50 20.65 6.28
N GLY A 428 9.80 21.96 6.14
CA GLY A 428 10.78 22.40 5.14
C GLY A 428 10.34 22.25 3.67
N GLY A 429 9.06 21.96 3.40
CA GLY A 429 8.51 21.86 2.04
C GLY A 429 8.58 20.47 1.41
N HIS A 430 9.28 19.50 2.02
CA HIS A 430 9.38 18.12 1.53
C HIS A 430 8.50 17.17 2.35
N PRO A 431 8.08 16.03 1.77
CA PRO A 431 7.31 15.02 2.48
C PRO A 431 8.05 14.47 3.71
N SER A 432 7.30 14.36 4.78
CA SER A 432 7.62 13.63 5.99
C SER A 432 6.29 13.19 6.59
N GLY A 433 6.21 12.85 7.87
CA GLY A 433 4.92 12.59 8.51
C GLY A 433 5.02 11.64 9.68
N SER A 434 3.94 10.93 9.89
CA SER A 434 3.79 9.98 10.97
C SER A 434 3.03 8.74 10.52
N LEU A 435 3.26 7.64 11.24
CA LEU A 435 2.46 6.43 11.13
C LEU A 435 1.43 6.40 12.26
N MET A 436 0.16 6.30 11.91
CA MET A 436 -0.93 6.06 12.84
C MET A 436 -1.24 4.55 12.87
N VAL A 437 -1.41 3.97 14.06
CA VAL A 437 -1.76 2.55 14.25
C VAL A 437 -2.95 2.45 15.20
N ALA A 438 -3.95 1.65 14.86
CA ALA A 438 -5.13 1.41 15.68
C ALA A 438 -5.28 -0.09 16.00
N PRO A 439 -6.14 -0.49 16.95
CA PRO A 439 -6.47 -1.89 17.18
C PRO A 439 -7.03 -2.58 15.94
N ALA A 440 -6.93 -3.91 15.86
CA ALA A 440 -7.52 -4.69 14.77
C ALA A 440 -9.02 -4.36 14.60
N TYR A 441 -9.44 -4.22 13.35
CA TYR A 441 -10.83 -3.86 12.94
C TYR A 441 -11.30 -2.46 13.35
N ALA A 442 -10.41 -1.62 13.90
CA ALA A 442 -10.67 -0.20 14.12
C ALA A 442 -10.30 0.68 12.92
N ASP A 443 -10.20 0.10 11.73
CA ASP A 443 -9.82 0.80 10.48
C ASP A 443 -10.70 2.03 10.20
N GLY A 444 -12.01 1.92 10.42
CA GLY A 444 -12.93 3.05 10.26
C GLY A 444 -12.69 4.18 11.27
N HIS A 445 -12.34 3.86 12.52
CA HIS A 445 -11.94 4.85 13.51
C HIS A 445 -10.61 5.50 13.16
N LEU A 446 -9.62 4.71 12.73
CA LEU A 446 -8.33 5.20 12.26
C LEU A 446 -8.51 6.21 11.13
N LEU A 447 -9.34 5.89 10.12
CA LEU A 447 -9.64 6.79 9.01
C LEU A 447 -10.38 8.07 9.46
N ASN A 448 -11.30 7.98 10.41
CA ASN A 448 -11.97 9.15 10.96
C ASN A 448 -10.99 10.11 11.64
N TYR A 449 -10.12 9.60 12.53
CA TYR A 449 -9.10 10.41 13.19
C TYR A 449 -8.10 10.99 12.20
N ALA A 450 -7.62 10.18 11.24
CA ALA A 450 -6.72 10.62 10.19
C ALA A 450 -7.33 11.69 9.29
N SER A 451 -8.62 11.60 8.95
CA SER A 451 -9.32 12.59 8.11
C SER A 451 -9.36 13.97 8.78
N HIS A 452 -9.71 14.01 10.06
CA HIS A 452 -9.74 15.26 10.82
C HIS A 452 -8.33 15.84 10.97
N LEU A 453 -7.37 15.00 11.39
CA LEU A 453 -5.98 15.40 11.58
C LEU A 453 -5.35 15.90 10.28
N ASN A 454 -5.55 15.20 9.16
CA ASN A 454 -5.04 15.62 7.85
C ASN A 454 -5.57 17.00 7.44
N ARG A 455 -6.83 17.30 7.71
CA ARG A 455 -7.43 18.62 7.44
C ARG A 455 -6.75 19.72 8.28
N LEU A 456 -6.49 19.47 9.56
CA LEU A 456 -5.80 20.41 10.44
C LEU A 456 -4.34 20.64 10.03
N LEU A 457 -3.70 19.64 9.45
CA LEU A 457 -2.33 19.69 8.91
C LEU A 457 -2.25 20.33 7.51
N GLY A 458 -3.39 20.73 6.91
CA GLY A 458 -3.44 21.40 5.62
C GLY A 458 -3.50 20.50 4.40
N GLY A 459 -3.77 19.20 4.59
CA GLY A 459 -3.97 18.23 3.51
C GLY A 459 -2.69 17.76 2.82
N VAL A 460 -2.87 16.99 1.74
CA VAL A 460 -1.78 16.50 0.88
C VAL A 460 -1.32 17.62 -0.06
N ARG A 461 0.00 17.76 -0.23
CA ARG A 461 0.62 18.67 -1.21
C ARG A 461 1.22 17.85 -2.35
N PHE A 462 1.40 18.49 -3.49
CA PHE A 462 1.91 17.84 -4.69
C PHE A 462 3.18 18.51 -5.18
N PRO A 463 4.13 17.77 -5.76
CA PRO A 463 5.29 18.35 -6.42
C PRO A 463 4.88 19.14 -7.66
N SER A 464 5.72 20.09 -8.05
CA SER A 464 5.58 20.82 -9.32
C SER A 464 6.15 19.98 -10.46
N LEU A 465 5.30 19.54 -11.44
CA LEU A 465 5.66 18.69 -12.57
C LEU A 465 5.16 19.25 -13.90
#